data_901425b8d6748dd8bb0fb7bbfec2ea32
#
_entry.id   901425b8d6748dd8bb0fb7bbfec2ea32
#
_cell.length_a   1.000
_cell.length_b   1.000
_cell.length_c   1.000
_cell.angle_alpha   90.00
_cell.angle_beta   90.00
_cell.angle_gamma   90.00
#
_symmetry.space_group_name_H-M   'P 1'
#
loop_
_entity.id
_entity.type
_entity.pdbx_description
1 polymer ?
#
loop_
_entity_poly.entity_id
_entity_poly.type
_entity_poly.pdbx_seq_one_letter_code
_entity_poly.pdbx_strand_id
1 'polypeptide(L)'
;MSCYIYNITLSCEPELLDDVLFYLRERLLPTWRDYEGVTAVRLLRLPDDGGYALQVEGDKREQLEELRITEDHELHRLMQTYPRRVLPFMTKLEVLE
;
A
#
# COMPACT_ATOMS: atom_id res chain seq x y z
N MET A 1 17.13 -0.60 -16.79
CA MET A 1 16.57 0.52 -16.01
C MET A 1 16.12 0.03 -14.65
N SER A 2 16.50 0.73 -13.62
CA SER A 2 15.99 0.39 -12.28
C SER A 2 14.68 1.12 -12.04
N CYS A 3 13.82 0.52 -11.26
CA CYS A 3 12.63 1.16 -10.71
C CYS A 3 12.57 0.89 -9.21
N TYR A 4 11.69 1.60 -8.54
CA TYR A 4 11.60 1.58 -7.09
C TYR A 4 10.20 1.14 -6.70
N ILE A 5 10.12 0.40 -5.61
CA ILE A 5 8.85 -0.09 -5.08
C ILE A 5 8.78 0.29 -3.60
N TYR A 6 7.68 0.94 -3.21
CA TYR A 6 7.33 1.09 -1.81
C TYR A 6 6.32 0.00 -1.50
N ASN A 7 6.70 -0.90 -0.61
CA ASN A 7 5.86 -2.01 -0.21
C ASN A 7 5.26 -1.71 1.17
N ILE A 8 3.95 -1.66 1.24
CA ILE A 8 3.23 -1.46 2.48
C ILE A 8 2.52 -2.77 2.82
N THR A 9 2.98 -3.43 3.86
CA THR A 9 2.36 -4.65 4.36
C THR A 9 1.33 -4.26 5.41
N LEU A 10 0.08 -4.70 5.21
CA LEU A 10 -1.01 -4.48 6.14
C LEU A 10 -1.33 -5.80 6.83
N SER A 11 -0.92 -5.91 8.10
CA SER A 11 -1.31 -7.04 8.93
C SER A 11 -2.74 -6.79 9.42
N CYS A 12 -3.65 -7.70 9.12
CA CYS A 12 -5.07 -7.55 9.44
C CYS A 12 -5.58 -8.72 10.26
N GLU A 13 -6.50 -8.45 11.19
CA GLU A 13 -7.22 -9.52 11.85
C GLU A 13 -8.09 -10.25 10.81
N PRO A 14 -8.20 -11.60 10.88
CA PRO A 14 -8.90 -12.37 9.85
C PRO A 14 -10.33 -11.95 9.58
N GLU A 15 -11.08 -11.55 10.60
CA GLU A 15 -12.46 -11.11 10.42
C GLU A 15 -12.62 -9.78 9.69
N LEU A 16 -11.54 -9.03 9.51
CA LEU A 16 -11.54 -7.76 8.79
C LEU A 16 -11.10 -7.87 7.34
N LEU A 17 -10.65 -9.05 6.91
CA LEU A 17 -10.03 -9.19 5.59
C LEU A 17 -10.93 -8.71 4.45
N ASP A 18 -12.21 -9.09 4.46
CA ASP A 18 -13.11 -8.70 3.38
C ASP A 18 -13.40 -7.19 3.38
N ASP A 19 -13.60 -6.61 4.55
CA ASP A 19 -13.85 -5.18 4.67
C ASP A 19 -12.63 -4.36 4.25
N VAL A 20 -11.45 -4.79 4.67
CA VAL A 20 -10.20 -4.13 4.28
C VAL A 20 -9.97 -4.24 2.77
N LEU A 21 -10.19 -5.42 2.20
CA LEU A 21 -10.04 -5.62 0.75
C LEU A 21 -10.97 -4.70 -0.04
N PHE A 22 -12.22 -4.58 0.39
CA PHE A 22 -13.18 -3.69 -0.23
C PHE A 22 -12.68 -2.23 -0.21
N TYR A 23 -12.22 -1.77 0.96
CA TYR A 23 -11.68 -0.42 1.11
C TYR A 23 -10.48 -0.19 0.19
N LEU A 24 -9.55 -1.14 0.14
CA LEU A 24 -8.36 -1.01 -0.70
C LEU A 24 -8.74 -0.89 -2.18
N ARG A 25 -9.68 -1.72 -2.66
CA ARG A 25 -10.10 -1.71 -4.07
C ARG A 25 -10.91 -0.47 -4.44
N GLU A 26 -11.80 -0.03 -3.55
CA GLU A 26 -12.74 1.04 -3.88
C GLU A 26 -12.18 2.44 -3.62
N ARG A 27 -11.28 2.57 -2.65
CA ARG A 27 -10.81 3.88 -2.22
C ARG A 27 -9.32 4.10 -2.43
N LEU A 28 -8.51 3.20 -1.90
CA LEU A 28 -7.08 3.45 -1.84
C LEU A 28 -6.39 3.24 -3.20
N LEU A 29 -6.63 2.11 -3.86
CA LEU A 29 -5.98 1.81 -5.14
C LEU A 29 -6.28 2.86 -6.22
N PRO A 30 -7.54 3.30 -6.42
CA PRO A 30 -7.81 4.34 -7.42
C PRO A 30 -7.06 5.63 -7.14
N THR A 31 -6.97 6.04 -5.87
CA THR A 31 -6.26 7.25 -5.47
C THR A 31 -4.77 7.13 -5.74
N TRP A 32 -4.15 6.03 -5.33
CA TRP A 32 -2.71 5.85 -5.49
C TRP A 32 -2.29 5.68 -6.94
N ARG A 33 -3.14 5.07 -7.77
CA ARG A 33 -2.87 4.92 -9.20
C ARG A 33 -2.86 6.25 -9.96
N ASP A 34 -3.52 7.26 -9.41
CA ASP A 34 -3.57 8.59 -10.02
C ASP A 34 -2.42 9.50 -9.57
N TYR A 35 -1.61 9.08 -8.60
CA TYR A 35 -0.49 9.92 -8.15
C TYR A 35 0.56 10.05 -9.25
N GLU A 36 1.04 11.28 -9.44
CA GLU A 36 2.13 11.54 -10.38
C GLU A 36 3.38 10.77 -9.98
N GLY A 37 4.01 10.15 -10.98
CA GLY A 37 5.22 9.36 -10.74
C GLY A 37 4.97 7.90 -10.39
N VAL A 38 3.71 7.51 -10.20
CA VAL A 38 3.36 6.12 -9.95
C VAL A 38 3.11 5.42 -11.28
N THR A 39 3.87 4.36 -11.56
CA THR A 39 3.73 3.60 -12.80
C THR A 39 2.85 2.36 -12.64
N ALA A 40 2.77 1.83 -11.43
CA ALA A 40 1.92 0.67 -11.15
C ALA A 40 1.63 0.59 -9.65
N VAL A 41 0.47 0.07 -9.30
CA VAL A 41 0.12 -0.29 -7.93
C VAL A 41 -0.42 -1.71 -7.94
N ARG A 42 0.18 -2.59 -7.15
CA ARG A 42 -0.24 -3.98 -7.03
C ARG A 42 -0.82 -4.24 -5.65
N LEU A 43 -1.85 -5.07 -5.63
CA LEU A 43 -2.45 -5.54 -4.39
C LEU A 43 -2.20 -7.04 -4.31
N LEU A 44 -1.56 -7.48 -3.23
CA LEU A 44 -1.21 -8.87 -3.01
C LEU A 44 -1.82 -9.36 -1.70
N ARG A 45 -2.04 -10.68 -1.63
CA ARG A 45 -2.53 -11.31 -0.40
C ARG A 45 -1.35 -11.92 0.34
N LEU A 46 -1.30 -11.72 1.65
CA LEU A 46 -0.33 -12.38 2.50
C LEU A 46 -0.76 -13.82 2.77
N PRO A 47 0.20 -14.74 3.00
CA PRO A 47 -0.15 -16.12 3.36
C PRO A 47 -0.84 -16.20 4.72
N ASP A 48 -1.56 -17.31 4.93
CA ASP A 48 -2.19 -17.64 6.22
C ASP A 48 -3.19 -16.59 6.71
N ASP A 49 -3.88 -15.94 5.76
CA ASP A 49 -4.86 -14.88 6.05
C ASP A 49 -4.27 -13.76 6.90
N GLY A 50 -2.99 -13.45 6.69
CA GLY A 50 -2.28 -12.42 7.46
C GLY A 50 -2.61 -10.99 7.06
N GLY A 51 -3.24 -10.77 5.91
CA GLY A 51 -3.55 -9.43 5.43
C GLY A 51 -3.18 -9.22 3.98
N TYR A 52 -2.74 -7.99 3.65
CA TYR A 52 -2.46 -7.59 2.27
C TYR A 52 -1.13 -6.86 2.17
N ALA A 53 -0.57 -6.84 0.97
CA ALA A 53 0.57 -6.00 0.64
C ALA A 53 0.18 -5.10 -0.53
N LEU A 54 0.61 -3.85 -0.45
CA LEU A 54 0.43 -2.86 -1.49
C LEU A 54 1.81 -2.48 -2.00
N GLN A 55 2.03 -2.58 -3.30
CA GLN A 55 3.30 -2.22 -3.90
C GLN A 55 3.09 -1.06 -4.86
N VAL A 56 3.71 0.07 -4.53
CA VAL A 56 3.66 1.29 -5.34
C VAL A 56 4.98 1.40 -6.09
N GLU A 57 4.91 1.31 -7.41
CA GLU A 57 6.09 1.33 -8.27
C GLU A 57 6.24 2.67 -8.96
N GLY A 58 7.48 3.12 -9.11
CA GLY A 58 7.81 4.32 -9.86
C GLY A 58 9.23 4.28 -10.39
N ASP A 59 9.51 5.07 -11.43
CA ASP A 59 10.82 5.13 -12.06
C ASP A 59 11.81 5.98 -11.28
N LYS A 60 11.31 6.92 -10.48
CA LYS A 60 12.17 7.89 -9.77
C LYS A 60 11.90 7.81 -8.27
N ARG A 61 12.96 7.54 -7.52
CA ARG A 61 12.88 7.47 -6.07
C ARG A 61 12.32 8.75 -5.47
N GLU A 62 12.80 9.91 -5.94
CA GLU A 62 12.41 11.20 -5.40
C GLU A 62 10.91 11.45 -5.53
N GLN A 63 10.32 11.05 -6.65
CA GLN A 63 8.88 11.20 -6.84
C GLN A 63 8.08 10.32 -5.89
N LEU A 64 8.54 9.08 -5.65
CA LEU A 64 7.87 8.20 -4.69
C LEU A 64 7.99 8.75 -3.27
N GLU A 65 9.15 9.28 -2.90
CA GLU A 65 9.35 9.86 -1.57
C GLU A 65 8.46 11.09 -1.34
N GLU A 66 8.27 11.91 -2.37
CA GLU A 66 7.40 13.09 -2.29
C GLU A 66 5.94 12.75 -2.03
N LEU A 67 5.50 11.57 -2.41
CA LEU A 67 4.12 11.13 -2.16
C LEU A 67 3.82 10.94 -0.69
N ARG A 68 4.85 10.65 0.12
CA ARG A 68 4.70 10.41 1.56
C ARG A 68 3.59 9.39 1.83
N ILE A 69 3.71 8.23 1.20
CA ILE A 69 2.68 7.19 1.25
C ILE A 69 2.26 6.83 2.68
N THR A 70 3.21 6.83 3.64
CA THR A 70 2.90 6.52 5.03
C THR A 70 2.04 7.60 5.70
N GLU A 71 1.97 8.78 5.11
CA GLU A 71 1.13 9.90 5.58
C GLU A 71 -0.13 10.08 4.74
N ASP A 72 -0.37 9.17 3.79
CA ASP A 72 -1.52 9.24 2.89
C ASP A 72 -2.83 9.19 3.66
N HIS A 73 -3.77 10.07 3.32
CA HIS A 73 -5.01 10.19 4.06
C HIS A 73 -5.94 8.98 3.90
N GLU A 74 -5.92 8.28 2.76
CA GLU A 74 -6.71 7.08 2.59
C GLU A 74 -6.18 5.94 3.48
N LEU A 75 -4.86 5.83 3.59
CA LEU A 75 -4.24 4.88 4.50
C LEU A 75 -4.56 5.22 5.96
N HIS A 76 -4.46 6.50 6.32
CA HIS A 76 -4.80 6.97 7.66
C HIS A 76 -6.26 6.70 8.01
N ARG A 77 -7.17 6.92 7.06
CA ARG A 77 -8.59 6.66 7.27
C ARG A 77 -8.84 5.18 7.57
N LEU A 78 -8.15 4.29 6.84
CA LEU A 78 -8.24 2.86 7.09
C LEU A 78 -7.75 2.53 8.50
N MET A 79 -6.60 3.09 8.91
CA MET A 79 -6.06 2.86 10.24
C MET A 79 -6.99 3.39 11.34
N GLN A 80 -7.62 4.54 11.11
CA GLN A 80 -8.56 5.13 12.07
C GLN A 80 -9.85 4.34 12.19
N THR A 81 -10.29 3.69 11.11
CA THR A 81 -11.48 2.85 11.11
C THR A 81 -11.27 1.58 11.94
N TYR A 82 -10.06 1.02 11.90
CA TYR A 82 -9.72 -0.24 12.58
C TYR A 82 -8.45 -0.05 13.44
N PRO A 83 -8.51 0.80 14.49
CA PRO A 83 -7.31 1.11 15.27
C PRO A 83 -6.74 -0.15 15.95
N ARG A 84 -5.43 -0.37 15.80
CA ARG A 84 -4.70 -1.52 16.34
C ARG A 84 -5.07 -2.88 15.75
N ARG A 85 -6.04 -2.93 14.83
CA ARG A 85 -6.50 -4.18 14.22
C ARG A 85 -5.97 -4.34 12.79
N VAL A 86 -5.53 -3.24 12.18
CA VAL A 86 -4.82 -3.22 10.90
C VAL A 86 -3.53 -2.46 11.13
N LEU A 87 -2.39 -3.13 10.90
CA LEU A 87 -1.07 -2.57 11.20
C LEU A 87 -0.22 -2.46 9.95
N PRO A 88 0.28 -1.27 9.61
CA PRO A 88 1.09 -1.08 8.42
C PRO A 88 2.58 -1.24 8.71
N PHE A 89 3.29 -1.84 7.74
CA PHE A 89 4.74 -1.87 7.69
C PHE A 89 5.19 -1.42 6.32
N MET A 90 6.16 -0.53 6.27
CA MET A 90 6.68 -0.06 4.99
C MET A 90 8.10 -0.55 4.75
N THR A 91 8.35 -1.04 3.54
CA THR A 91 9.68 -1.43 3.06
C THR A 91 9.94 -0.75 1.74
N LYS A 92 11.10 -0.12 1.59
CA LYS A 92 11.52 0.50 0.34
C LYS A 92 12.41 -0.49 -0.41
N LEU A 93 12.08 -0.75 -1.67
CA LEU A 93 12.75 -1.74 -2.49
C LEU A 93 13.23 -1.11 -3.80
N GLU A 94 14.33 -1.64 -4.32
CA GLU A 94 14.84 -1.26 -5.63
C GLU A 94 14.87 -2.49 -6.50
N VAL A 95 14.32 -2.38 -7.71
CA VAL A 95 14.31 -3.49 -8.66
C VAL A 95 15.64 -3.45 -9.41
N LEU A 96 16.42 -4.51 -9.30
CA LEU A 96 17.73 -4.61 -9.94
C LEU A 96 17.67 -5.32 -11.29
N GLU A 97 16.73 -6.25 -11.45
CA GLU A 97 16.57 -7.03 -12.67
C GLU A 97 15.10 -7.27 -13.01
#